data_5541f687d7f7b6a98122c673de326cc0
#
_entry.id   5541f687d7f7b6a98122c673de326cc0
#
_cell.length_a   1.000
_cell.length_b   1.000
_cell.length_c   1.000
_cell.angle_alpha   90.00
_cell.angle_beta   90.00
_cell.angle_gamma   90.00
#
_symmetry.space_group_name_H-M   'P 1'
#
loop_
_entity.id
_entity.type
_entity.pdbx_description
1 polymer ?
#
loop_
_entity_poly.entity_id
_entity_poly.type
_entity_poly.pdbx_seq_one_letter_code
_entity_poly.pdbx_strand_id
1 'polypeptide(L)'
;MSPAIITLLVLVVAIIIFVSDRLPMGLVAFMVPMALYFTGVIDAKDIFASIVNANVILIVAMCVLGAAFFKTGLAWQSSKILLKYAKTERSLSVLIFLIGGVMSAFVSNSGTVAVLIPIVLGIAASSQIKPIKLLMPLVFGATIGADISIIGSPGNLIPKNTIETFSKGSLSVPFFEYAKIGIPLLIACSIFLYFFGSKLIADRDGNTQSDSQMDYSQIPAWHRNLTLAVFILSIAGMVATDYIKFLPPMHIIACCAAIVLVFAGVLTQKETFNSFETLTVFMLAFMMPLGAAINSTGAGEMIANAVISVTGDSGVMIIMASLWILTWALTQVMSNTAACTLLCPVGWTIAQSIGADPRAVVIAVFIASSVAVCTPMAIPANSMIIGPGNVKFKDFLKPGLAISLVCFIVSMILLPVFYPFY
;
A
#
# COMPACT_ATOMS: atom_id res chain seq x y z
N MET A 1 -32.76 16.39 -5.97
CA MET A 1 -31.96 15.82 -4.86
C MET A 1 -30.87 16.81 -4.52
N SER A 2 -30.51 16.95 -3.25
CA SER A 2 -29.35 17.80 -2.91
C SER A 2 -28.04 17.22 -3.45
N PRO A 3 -27.06 18.05 -3.81
CA PRO A 3 -25.75 17.57 -4.27
C PRO A 3 -25.10 16.60 -3.29
N ALA A 4 -25.29 16.80 -1.99
CA ALA A 4 -24.79 15.91 -0.94
C ALA A 4 -25.38 14.49 -1.04
N ILE A 5 -26.71 14.37 -1.23
CA ILE A 5 -27.39 13.08 -1.37
C ILE A 5 -26.92 12.36 -2.65
N ILE A 6 -26.75 13.10 -3.75
CA ILE A 6 -26.24 12.54 -5.01
C ILE A 6 -24.82 11.98 -4.80
N THR A 7 -23.94 12.75 -4.15
CA THR A 7 -22.56 12.32 -3.84
C THR A 7 -22.55 11.06 -2.98
N LEU A 8 -23.43 10.98 -1.96
CA LEU A 8 -23.56 9.79 -1.12
C LEU A 8 -24.06 8.57 -1.90
N LEU A 9 -25.03 8.74 -2.80
CA LEU A 9 -25.50 7.67 -3.66
C LEU A 9 -24.40 7.16 -4.58
N VAL A 10 -23.63 8.07 -5.21
CA VAL A 10 -22.49 7.70 -6.05
C VAL A 10 -21.43 6.94 -5.23
N LEU A 11 -21.14 7.39 -4.00
CA LEU A 11 -20.21 6.70 -3.10
C LEU A 11 -20.71 5.28 -2.77
N VAL A 12 -21.99 5.13 -2.35
CA VAL A 12 -22.55 3.83 -1.99
C VAL A 12 -22.58 2.89 -3.18
N VAL A 13 -23.00 3.37 -4.36
CA VAL A 13 -22.98 2.57 -5.60
C VAL A 13 -21.57 2.17 -5.98
N ALA A 14 -20.59 3.06 -5.87
CA ALA A 14 -19.18 2.74 -6.10
C ALA A 14 -18.71 1.62 -5.16
N ILE A 15 -18.99 1.71 -3.86
CA ILE A 15 -18.66 0.66 -2.88
C ILE A 15 -19.29 -0.68 -3.27
N ILE A 16 -20.59 -0.69 -3.59
CA ILE A 16 -21.30 -1.93 -3.97
C ILE A 16 -20.67 -2.56 -5.21
N ILE A 17 -20.33 -1.76 -6.23
CA ILE A 17 -19.72 -2.26 -7.46
C ILE A 17 -18.31 -2.81 -7.17
N PHE A 18 -17.47 -2.10 -6.38
CA PHE A 18 -16.15 -2.57 -6.00
C PHE A 18 -16.20 -3.88 -5.21
N VAL A 19 -17.12 -3.99 -4.24
CA VAL A 19 -17.31 -5.22 -3.45
C VAL A 19 -17.84 -6.38 -4.31
N SER A 20 -18.69 -6.08 -5.31
CA SER A 20 -19.24 -7.13 -6.19
C SER A 20 -18.20 -7.76 -7.13
N ASP A 21 -17.08 -7.08 -7.39
CA ASP A 21 -15.99 -7.47 -8.30
C ASP A 21 -16.47 -7.89 -9.71
N ARG A 22 -17.65 -7.38 -10.14
CA ARG A 22 -18.24 -7.70 -11.44
C ARG A 22 -17.72 -6.86 -12.59
N LEU A 23 -17.16 -5.70 -12.30
CA LEU A 23 -16.62 -4.76 -13.30
C LEU A 23 -15.14 -4.50 -13.03
N PRO A 24 -14.33 -4.28 -14.09
CA PRO A 24 -12.94 -3.89 -13.92
C PRO A 24 -12.83 -2.62 -13.06
N MET A 25 -12.05 -2.67 -12.00
CA MET A 25 -11.93 -1.56 -11.01
C MET A 25 -11.54 -0.22 -11.65
N GLY A 26 -10.66 -0.26 -12.66
CA GLY A 26 -10.27 0.96 -13.41
C GLY A 26 -11.44 1.60 -14.15
N LEU A 27 -12.37 0.78 -14.68
CA LEU A 27 -13.59 1.28 -15.32
C LEU A 27 -14.53 1.92 -14.28
N VAL A 28 -14.71 1.28 -13.14
CA VAL A 28 -15.53 1.83 -12.04
C VAL A 28 -14.97 3.17 -11.56
N ALA A 29 -13.65 3.25 -11.37
CA ALA A 29 -13.00 4.50 -10.99
C ALA A 29 -13.29 5.63 -12.00
N PHE A 30 -13.29 5.33 -13.30
CA PHE A 30 -13.62 6.29 -14.35
C PHE A 30 -15.11 6.66 -14.37
N MET A 31 -16.01 5.69 -14.10
CA MET A 31 -17.47 5.94 -14.08
C MET A 31 -17.89 6.90 -12.96
N VAL A 32 -17.19 6.91 -11.83
CA VAL A 32 -17.54 7.75 -10.67
C VAL A 32 -17.53 9.24 -11.00
N PRO A 33 -16.46 9.86 -11.51
CA PRO A 33 -16.46 11.27 -11.85
C PRO A 33 -17.43 11.59 -13.01
N MET A 34 -17.65 10.64 -13.94
CA MET A 34 -18.68 10.79 -14.97
C MET A 34 -20.07 10.89 -14.36
N ALA A 35 -20.41 10.03 -13.39
CA ALA A 35 -21.69 10.09 -12.69
C ALA A 35 -21.86 11.44 -11.94
N LEU A 36 -20.80 11.91 -11.28
CA LEU A 36 -20.82 13.22 -10.60
C LEU A 36 -21.01 14.39 -11.59
N TYR A 37 -20.39 14.32 -12.77
CA TYR A 37 -20.55 15.34 -13.81
C TYR A 37 -21.97 15.34 -14.41
N PHE A 38 -22.49 14.19 -14.83
CA PHE A 38 -23.83 14.11 -15.41
C PHE A 38 -24.94 14.47 -14.42
N THR A 39 -24.67 14.36 -13.14
CA THR A 39 -25.59 14.80 -12.08
C THR A 39 -25.38 16.25 -11.64
N GLY A 40 -24.45 16.98 -12.25
CA GLY A 40 -24.19 18.39 -12.00
C GLY A 40 -23.47 18.68 -10.68
N VAL A 41 -22.80 17.70 -10.10
CA VAL A 41 -22.04 17.86 -8.84
C VAL A 41 -20.67 18.46 -9.06
N ILE A 42 -20.01 18.11 -10.18
CA ILE A 42 -18.69 18.61 -10.58
C ILE A 42 -18.69 19.13 -12.01
N ASP A 43 -17.75 20.00 -12.35
CA ASP A 43 -17.52 20.49 -13.71
C ASP A 43 -16.70 19.51 -14.56
N ALA A 44 -16.80 19.62 -15.89
CA ALA A 44 -16.02 18.78 -16.82
C ALA A 44 -14.50 18.89 -16.63
N LYS A 45 -14.01 20.08 -16.25
CA LYS A 45 -12.59 20.31 -15.97
C LYS A 45 -12.09 19.48 -14.78
N ASP A 46 -12.96 19.22 -13.78
CA ASP A 46 -12.58 18.53 -12.54
C ASP A 46 -12.43 17.02 -12.73
N ILE A 47 -13.07 16.45 -13.77
CA ILE A 47 -12.95 15.02 -14.13
C ILE A 47 -11.49 14.65 -14.37
N PHE A 48 -10.75 15.47 -15.11
CA PHE A 48 -9.40 15.15 -15.60
C PHE A 48 -8.30 15.92 -14.86
N ALA A 49 -8.65 16.92 -14.04
CA ALA A 49 -7.68 17.75 -13.32
C ALA A 49 -6.72 16.91 -12.46
N SER A 50 -7.22 15.82 -11.90
CA SER A 50 -6.45 14.95 -11.02
C SER A 50 -5.42 14.08 -11.75
N ILE A 51 -5.50 13.91 -13.06
CA ILE A 51 -4.51 13.16 -13.85
C ILE A 51 -3.13 13.86 -13.80
N VAL A 52 -3.13 15.19 -13.76
CA VAL A 52 -1.91 16.01 -13.70
C VAL A 52 -1.44 16.24 -12.26
N ASN A 53 -1.98 15.51 -11.31
CA ASN A 53 -1.59 15.63 -9.91
C ASN A 53 -0.15 15.11 -9.68
N ALA A 54 0.63 15.84 -8.87
CA ALA A 54 2.01 15.50 -8.54
C ALA A 54 2.17 14.08 -7.98
N ASN A 55 1.21 13.59 -7.20
CA ASN A 55 1.25 12.24 -6.63
C ASN A 55 1.02 11.15 -7.69
N VAL A 56 0.19 11.42 -8.72
CA VAL A 56 0.01 10.51 -9.86
C VAL A 56 1.32 10.39 -10.65
N ILE A 57 1.97 11.53 -10.91
CA ILE A 57 3.28 11.56 -11.58
C ILE A 57 4.34 10.82 -10.77
N LEU A 58 4.36 11.01 -9.45
CA LEU A 58 5.27 10.31 -8.55
C LEU A 58 5.09 8.79 -8.62
N ILE A 59 3.84 8.28 -8.61
CA ILE A 59 3.57 6.84 -8.75
C ILE A 59 4.18 6.29 -10.04
N VAL A 60 3.89 6.93 -11.17
CA VAL A 60 4.39 6.49 -12.48
C VAL A 60 5.92 6.41 -12.49
N ALA A 61 6.60 7.44 -11.99
CA ALA A 61 8.05 7.46 -11.91
C ALA A 61 8.61 6.36 -10.99
N MET A 62 7.96 6.13 -9.83
CA MET A 62 8.39 5.08 -8.89
C MET A 62 8.17 3.66 -9.44
N CYS A 63 7.13 3.44 -10.25
CA CYS A 63 6.95 2.17 -10.96
C CYS A 63 8.13 1.86 -11.89
N VAL A 64 8.65 2.88 -12.59
CA VAL A 64 9.84 2.72 -13.46
C VAL A 64 11.09 2.41 -12.64
N LEU A 65 11.32 3.14 -11.54
CA LEU A 65 12.46 2.86 -10.66
C LEU A 65 12.39 1.44 -10.08
N GLY A 66 11.21 1.02 -9.62
CA GLY A 66 10.97 -0.32 -9.11
C GLY A 66 11.26 -1.40 -10.16
N ALA A 67 10.78 -1.23 -11.38
CA ALA A 67 11.04 -2.16 -12.49
C ALA A 67 12.54 -2.29 -12.81
N ALA A 68 13.27 -1.17 -12.83
CA ALA A 68 14.71 -1.18 -13.02
C ALA A 68 15.44 -1.91 -11.87
N PHE A 69 15.02 -1.68 -10.63
CA PHE A 69 15.57 -2.34 -9.44
C PHE A 69 15.40 -3.87 -9.50
N PHE A 70 14.23 -4.34 -9.95
CA PHE A 70 13.97 -5.78 -10.13
C PHE A 70 14.73 -6.34 -11.32
N LYS A 71 14.67 -5.68 -12.48
CA LYS A 71 15.34 -6.15 -13.71
C LYS A 71 16.83 -6.33 -13.52
N THR A 72 17.50 -5.43 -12.80
CA THR A 72 18.94 -5.49 -12.56
C THR A 72 19.37 -6.51 -11.51
N GLY A 73 18.43 -7.21 -10.87
CA GLY A 73 18.72 -8.25 -9.86
C GLY A 73 19.19 -7.69 -8.52
N LEU A 74 19.07 -6.38 -8.29
CA LEU A 74 19.44 -5.76 -7.00
C LEU A 74 18.61 -6.32 -5.84
N ALA A 75 17.31 -6.56 -6.08
CA ALA A 75 16.44 -7.19 -5.10
C ALA A 75 16.92 -8.58 -4.67
N TRP A 76 17.34 -9.40 -5.63
CA TRP A 76 17.90 -10.73 -5.38
C TRP A 76 19.22 -10.70 -4.61
N GLN A 77 20.09 -9.75 -4.96
CA GLN A 77 21.40 -9.62 -4.32
C GLN A 77 21.29 -9.19 -2.85
N SER A 78 20.37 -8.24 -2.57
CA SER A 78 20.13 -7.73 -1.21
C SER A 78 19.59 -8.82 -0.26
N SER A 79 18.71 -9.69 -0.76
CA SER A 79 18.13 -10.77 0.05
C SER A 79 19.11 -11.89 0.40
N LYS A 80 20.03 -12.24 -0.54
CA LYS A 80 20.98 -13.35 -0.36
C LYS A 80 21.95 -13.15 0.80
N ILE A 81 22.32 -11.91 1.09
CA ILE A 81 23.25 -11.55 2.16
C ILE A 81 22.63 -11.81 3.53
N LEU A 82 21.34 -11.45 3.69
CA LEU A 82 20.65 -11.51 4.98
C LEU A 82 20.30 -12.94 5.41
N LEU A 83 20.07 -13.84 4.45
CA LEU A 83 19.64 -15.22 4.73
C LEU A 83 20.74 -16.12 5.31
N LYS A 84 22.00 -15.68 5.34
CA LYS A 84 23.11 -16.43 5.95
C LYS A 84 23.03 -16.57 7.48
N TYR A 85 22.17 -15.76 8.13
CA TYR A 85 22.17 -15.62 9.59
C TYR A 85 21.09 -16.43 10.31
N ALA A 86 20.15 -17.08 9.60
CA ALA A 86 19.05 -17.81 10.22
C ALA A 86 19.20 -19.33 10.04
N LYS A 87 19.09 -20.11 11.13
CA LYS A 87 19.30 -21.57 11.15
C LYS A 87 18.06 -22.37 11.54
N THR A 88 16.99 -21.74 12.04
CA THR A 88 15.77 -22.42 12.49
C THR A 88 14.55 -21.94 11.68
N GLU A 89 13.51 -22.78 11.58
CA GLU A 89 12.26 -22.40 10.89
C GLU A 89 11.74 -21.05 11.37
N ARG A 90 11.70 -20.82 12.69
CA ARG A 90 11.21 -19.58 13.27
C ARG A 90 12.06 -18.37 12.90
N SER A 91 13.39 -18.51 12.98
CA SER A 91 14.30 -17.41 12.64
C SER A 91 14.30 -17.12 11.15
N LEU A 92 14.17 -18.14 10.28
CA LEU A 92 14.02 -17.98 8.84
C LEU A 92 12.71 -17.29 8.48
N SER A 93 11.59 -17.70 9.08
CA SER A 93 10.28 -17.07 8.85
C SER A 93 10.29 -15.59 9.21
N VAL A 94 10.85 -15.24 10.38
CA VAL A 94 10.96 -13.84 10.82
C VAL A 94 11.94 -13.06 9.94
N LEU A 95 13.06 -13.63 9.58
CA LEU A 95 14.04 -12.96 8.72
C LEU A 95 13.47 -12.70 7.32
N ILE A 96 12.76 -13.66 6.73
CA ILE A 96 12.08 -13.51 5.44
C ILE A 96 10.98 -12.44 5.54
N PHE A 97 10.20 -12.42 6.63
CA PHE A 97 9.22 -11.39 6.92
C PHE A 97 9.87 -9.98 6.95
N LEU A 98 10.98 -9.84 7.68
CA LEU A 98 11.70 -8.56 7.78
C LEU A 98 12.33 -8.14 6.46
N ILE A 99 12.94 -9.08 5.71
CA ILE A 99 13.50 -8.79 4.38
C ILE A 99 12.40 -8.33 3.43
N GLY A 100 11.29 -9.07 3.37
CA GLY A 100 10.12 -8.69 2.57
C GLY A 100 9.62 -7.29 2.95
N GLY A 101 9.53 -7.00 4.25
CA GLY A 101 9.08 -5.71 4.76
C GLY A 101 10.02 -4.57 4.42
N VAL A 102 11.31 -4.71 4.68
CA VAL A 102 12.30 -3.66 4.39
C VAL A 102 12.40 -3.40 2.89
N MET A 103 12.37 -4.43 2.05
CA MET A 103 12.38 -4.24 0.60
C MET A 103 11.10 -3.58 0.11
N SER A 104 9.95 -3.99 0.62
CA SER A 104 8.65 -3.44 0.22
C SER A 104 8.46 -2.00 0.68
N ALA A 105 9.19 -1.53 1.67
CA ALA A 105 9.20 -0.12 2.06
C ALA A 105 9.66 0.82 0.93
N PHE A 106 10.42 0.31 -0.04
CA PHE A 106 10.99 1.11 -1.13
C PHE A 106 10.58 0.64 -2.52
N VAL A 107 10.01 -0.57 -2.61
CA VAL A 107 9.63 -1.19 -3.88
C VAL A 107 8.26 -1.85 -3.70
N SER A 108 7.48 -2.01 -4.76
CA SER A 108 6.10 -2.53 -4.63
C SER A 108 6.03 -3.91 -3.95
N ASN A 109 4.95 -4.15 -3.19
CA ASN A 109 4.69 -5.42 -2.50
C ASN A 109 4.76 -6.62 -3.45
N SER A 110 4.05 -6.54 -4.58
CA SER A 110 3.97 -7.63 -5.56
C SER A 110 5.32 -7.92 -6.20
N GLY A 111 6.06 -6.87 -6.53
CA GLY A 111 7.41 -7.01 -7.09
C GLY A 111 8.38 -7.64 -6.09
N THR A 112 8.34 -7.20 -4.84
CA THR A 112 9.15 -7.80 -3.75
C THR A 112 8.86 -9.29 -3.60
N VAL A 113 7.59 -9.67 -3.54
CA VAL A 113 7.17 -11.07 -3.40
C VAL A 113 7.58 -11.89 -4.63
N ALA A 114 7.34 -11.40 -5.85
CA ALA A 114 7.70 -12.09 -7.09
C ALA A 114 9.18 -12.46 -7.16
N VAL A 115 10.06 -11.52 -6.79
CA VAL A 115 11.52 -11.74 -6.81
C VAL A 115 11.98 -12.66 -5.69
N LEU A 116 11.35 -12.59 -4.52
CA LEU A 116 11.78 -13.38 -3.37
C LEU A 116 11.22 -14.81 -3.36
N ILE A 117 10.12 -15.12 -4.06
CA ILE A 117 9.55 -16.48 -4.12
C ILE A 117 10.59 -17.52 -4.52
N PRO A 118 11.35 -17.41 -5.64
CA PRO A 118 12.34 -18.42 -6.03
C PRO A 118 13.43 -18.63 -4.98
N ILE A 119 13.86 -17.55 -4.32
CA ILE A 119 14.87 -17.59 -3.28
C ILE A 119 14.34 -18.33 -2.05
N VAL A 120 13.12 -17.98 -1.63
CA VAL A 120 12.46 -18.60 -0.47
C VAL A 120 12.19 -20.09 -0.72
N LEU A 121 11.80 -20.47 -1.95
CA LEU A 121 11.64 -21.87 -2.33
C LEU A 121 12.98 -22.63 -2.30
N GLY A 122 14.07 -22.04 -2.78
CA GLY A 122 15.39 -22.61 -2.69
C GLY A 122 15.86 -22.83 -1.24
N ILE A 123 15.54 -21.89 -0.35
CA ILE A 123 15.81 -22.00 1.10
C ILE A 123 14.93 -23.09 1.71
N ALA A 124 13.65 -23.13 1.39
CA ALA A 124 12.72 -24.15 1.87
C ALA A 124 13.22 -25.56 1.52
N ALA A 125 13.65 -25.76 0.26
CA ALA A 125 14.22 -27.02 -0.22
C ALA A 125 15.51 -27.40 0.52
N SER A 126 16.46 -26.45 0.65
CA SER A 126 17.77 -26.73 1.29
C SER A 126 17.66 -26.92 2.81
N SER A 127 16.67 -26.32 3.45
CA SER A 127 16.45 -26.39 4.90
C SER A 127 15.43 -27.44 5.31
N GLN A 128 14.83 -28.15 4.36
CA GLN A 128 13.74 -29.12 4.57
C GLN A 128 12.51 -28.51 5.30
N ILE A 129 12.29 -27.22 5.12
CA ILE A 129 11.15 -26.48 5.67
C ILE A 129 10.06 -26.40 4.60
N LYS A 130 8.80 -26.59 4.99
CA LYS A 130 7.67 -26.50 4.06
C LYS A 130 7.56 -25.09 3.47
N PRO A 131 7.42 -24.92 2.15
CA PRO A 131 7.38 -23.61 1.48
C PRO A 131 6.38 -22.64 2.08
N ILE A 132 5.19 -23.08 2.44
CA ILE A 132 4.15 -22.25 3.04
C ILE A 132 4.61 -21.54 4.32
N LYS A 133 5.47 -22.19 5.14
CA LYS A 133 6.00 -21.64 6.40
C LYS A 133 6.92 -20.42 6.19
N LEU A 134 7.44 -20.26 4.99
CA LEU A 134 8.32 -19.16 4.61
C LEU A 134 7.64 -18.17 3.65
N LEU A 135 6.79 -18.66 2.75
CA LEU A 135 6.09 -17.80 1.77
C LEU A 135 5.01 -16.93 2.41
N MET A 136 4.28 -17.43 3.40
CA MET A 136 3.29 -16.59 4.11
C MET A 136 3.95 -15.44 4.89
N PRO A 137 5.00 -15.65 5.70
CA PRO A 137 5.76 -14.55 6.28
C PRO A 137 6.30 -13.56 5.27
N LEU A 138 6.78 -14.01 4.10
CA LEU A 138 7.23 -13.14 3.03
C LEU A 138 6.13 -12.15 2.62
N VAL A 139 4.95 -12.66 2.31
CA VAL A 139 3.83 -11.84 1.84
C VAL A 139 3.35 -10.88 2.92
N PHE A 140 3.22 -11.36 4.16
CA PHE A 140 2.82 -10.52 5.29
C PHE A 140 3.84 -9.42 5.57
N GLY A 141 5.13 -9.76 5.51
CA GLY A 141 6.21 -8.78 5.65
C GLY A 141 6.18 -7.72 4.57
N ALA A 142 6.07 -8.13 3.31
CA ALA A 142 5.97 -7.20 2.19
C ALA A 142 4.74 -6.28 2.30
N THR A 143 3.61 -6.80 2.78
CA THR A 143 2.37 -6.03 2.94
C THR A 143 2.52 -4.98 4.04
N ILE A 144 2.98 -5.36 5.22
CA ILE A 144 3.12 -4.44 6.37
C ILE A 144 4.29 -3.48 6.19
N GLY A 145 5.40 -3.95 5.63
CA GLY A 145 6.58 -3.12 5.42
C GLY A 145 6.39 -2.02 4.38
N ALA A 146 5.46 -2.21 3.43
CA ALA A 146 5.09 -1.15 2.48
C ALA A 146 4.58 0.11 3.18
N ASP A 147 4.06 0.00 4.39
CA ASP A 147 3.53 1.14 5.17
C ASP A 147 4.63 1.94 5.90
N ILE A 148 5.90 1.71 5.59
CA ILE A 148 7.01 2.48 6.20
C ILE A 148 7.25 3.80 5.46
N SER A 149 7.07 3.83 4.14
CA SER A 149 7.32 5.03 3.35
C SER A 149 6.13 5.38 2.44
N ILE A 150 6.13 6.60 1.91
CA ILE A 150 5.10 7.02 0.95
C ILE A 150 5.20 6.31 -0.41
N ILE A 151 6.31 5.64 -0.71
CA ILE A 151 6.55 4.96 -1.99
C ILE A 151 6.46 3.43 -1.90
N GLY A 152 6.34 2.85 -0.71
CA GLY A 152 6.30 1.40 -0.50
C GLY A 152 5.11 0.73 -1.19
N SER A 153 4.00 1.44 -1.32
CA SER A 153 2.87 1.05 -2.17
C SER A 153 2.30 2.29 -2.85
N PRO A 154 1.82 2.19 -4.09
CA PRO A 154 1.17 3.32 -4.76
C PRO A 154 -0.04 3.87 -4.00
N GLY A 155 -0.75 3.02 -3.25
CA GLY A 155 -1.85 3.42 -2.37
C GLY A 155 -1.46 4.38 -1.25
N ASN A 156 -0.19 4.41 -0.84
CA ASN A 156 0.33 5.25 0.24
C ASN A 156 0.26 6.75 -0.07
N LEU A 157 0.15 7.11 -1.34
CA LEU A 157 -0.01 8.51 -1.75
C LEU A 157 -1.44 9.03 -1.59
N ILE A 158 -2.42 8.16 -1.37
CA ILE A 158 -3.82 8.56 -1.17
C ILE A 158 -4.00 9.32 0.14
N PRO A 159 -3.58 8.81 1.32
CA PRO A 159 -3.70 9.57 2.56
C PRO A 159 -2.86 10.85 2.53
N LYS A 160 -1.64 10.83 1.94
CA LYS A 160 -0.86 12.02 1.71
C LYS A 160 -1.64 13.08 0.93
N ASN A 161 -2.19 12.68 -0.22
CA ASN A 161 -2.97 13.59 -1.06
C ASN A 161 -4.23 14.11 -0.34
N THR A 162 -4.94 13.25 0.40
CA THR A 162 -6.11 13.65 1.19
C THR A 162 -5.74 14.70 2.24
N ILE A 163 -4.69 14.45 3.03
CA ILE A 163 -4.21 15.36 4.07
C ILE A 163 -3.80 16.72 3.45
N GLU A 164 -2.97 16.72 2.41
CA GLU A 164 -2.45 17.94 1.79
C GLU A 164 -3.55 18.75 1.08
N THR A 165 -4.46 18.08 0.36
CA THR A 165 -5.54 18.74 -0.37
C THR A 165 -6.57 19.34 0.57
N PHE A 166 -7.03 18.59 1.57
CA PHE A 166 -8.10 19.03 2.46
C PHE A 166 -7.62 20.03 3.51
N SER A 167 -6.33 19.98 3.87
CA SER A 167 -5.72 21.03 4.70
C SER A 167 -5.34 22.28 3.90
N LYS A 168 -5.62 22.33 2.59
CA LYS A 168 -5.22 23.42 1.68
C LYS A 168 -3.71 23.71 1.74
N GLY A 169 -2.90 22.64 1.91
CA GLY A 169 -1.45 22.72 1.99
C GLY A 169 -0.89 23.18 3.35
N SER A 170 -1.72 23.35 4.39
CA SER A 170 -1.23 23.71 5.73
C SER A 170 -0.54 22.54 6.44
N LEU A 171 -0.91 21.31 6.09
CA LEU A 171 -0.27 20.08 6.57
C LEU A 171 0.46 19.40 5.41
N SER A 172 1.70 18.98 5.64
CA SER A 172 2.50 18.20 4.71
C SER A 172 2.74 16.79 5.28
N VAL A 173 2.89 15.82 4.40
CA VAL A 173 3.22 14.43 4.76
C VAL A 173 4.64 14.13 4.28
N PRO A 174 5.64 14.14 5.17
CA PRO A 174 7.02 13.82 4.87
C PRO A 174 7.21 12.41 4.33
N PHE A 175 8.35 12.16 3.69
CA PHE A 175 8.63 10.88 3.04
C PHE A 175 8.48 9.66 3.97
N PHE A 176 8.95 9.76 5.20
CA PHE A 176 8.88 8.71 6.22
C PHE A 176 7.81 8.95 7.30
N GLU A 177 6.78 9.74 7.00
CA GLU A 177 5.71 10.00 7.98
C GLU A 177 5.08 8.71 8.50
N TYR A 178 4.83 7.77 7.60
CA TYR A 178 4.20 6.49 7.95
C TYR A 178 5.13 5.54 8.71
N ALA A 179 6.46 5.77 8.68
CA ALA A 179 7.40 4.97 9.44
C ALA A 179 7.14 5.00 10.95
N LYS A 180 6.54 6.09 11.46
CA LYS A 180 6.14 6.23 12.86
C LYS A 180 5.23 5.07 13.32
N ILE A 181 4.39 4.58 12.42
CA ILE A 181 3.50 3.43 12.67
C ILE A 181 4.02 2.17 11.99
N GLY A 182 4.49 2.25 10.75
CA GLY A 182 4.92 1.09 9.95
C GLY A 182 6.09 0.32 10.55
N ILE A 183 7.10 1.00 11.13
CA ILE A 183 8.22 0.32 11.79
C ILE A 183 7.76 -0.42 13.06
N PRO A 184 7.03 0.20 14.00
CA PRO A 184 6.46 -0.52 15.13
C PRO A 184 5.57 -1.71 14.72
N LEU A 185 4.75 -1.56 13.67
CA LEU A 185 3.94 -2.66 13.13
C LEU A 185 4.82 -3.81 12.64
N LEU A 186 5.86 -3.51 11.85
CA LEU A 186 6.77 -4.52 11.34
C LEU A 186 7.48 -5.26 12.50
N ILE A 187 7.91 -4.54 13.53
CA ILE A 187 8.55 -5.12 14.73
C ILE A 187 7.55 -5.97 15.52
N ALA A 188 6.36 -5.46 15.82
CA ALA A 188 5.36 -6.17 16.60
C ALA A 188 4.92 -7.47 15.89
N CYS A 189 4.67 -7.40 14.57
CA CYS A 189 4.31 -8.57 13.79
C CYS A 189 5.47 -9.57 13.67
N SER A 190 6.72 -9.12 13.60
CA SER A 190 7.89 -10.02 13.60
C SER A 190 8.04 -10.77 14.92
N ILE A 191 7.85 -10.09 16.06
CA ILE A 191 7.84 -10.70 17.39
C ILE A 191 6.68 -11.70 17.50
N PHE A 192 5.49 -11.32 17.07
CA PHE A 192 4.33 -12.20 17.06
C PHE A 192 4.57 -13.46 16.23
N LEU A 193 5.12 -13.33 15.01
CA LEU A 193 5.45 -14.46 14.14
C LEU A 193 6.52 -15.38 14.74
N TYR A 194 7.50 -14.84 15.45
CA TYR A 194 8.53 -15.64 16.13
C TYR A 194 7.94 -16.61 17.16
N PHE A 195 6.98 -16.15 17.96
CA PHE A 195 6.37 -16.95 19.03
C PHE A 195 5.20 -17.81 18.56
N PHE A 196 4.38 -17.32 17.62
CA PHE A 196 3.11 -17.93 17.23
C PHE A 196 3.06 -18.37 15.75
N GLY A 197 3.93 -17.87 14.87
CA GLY A 197 3.86 -18.10 13.42
C GLY A 197 3.87 -19.57 13.05
N SER A 198 4.75 -20.38 13.63
CA SER A 198 4.86 -21.82 13.33
C SER A 198 3.58 -22.61 13.69
N LYS A 199 2.77 -22.11 14.64
CA LYS A 199 1.52 -22.75 15.08
C LYS A 199 0.31 -22.32 14.24
N LEU A 200 0.34 -21.10 13.71
CA LEU A 200 -0.77 -20.50 12.98
C LEU A 200 -0.73 -20.81 11.49
N ILE A 201 0.47 -20.87 10.91
CA ILE A 201 0.67 -21.18 9.50
C ILE A 201 0.48 -22.68 9.29
N ALA A 202 -0.31 -23.04 8.27
CA ALA A 202 -0.63 -24.42 7.94
C ALA A 202 0.64 -25.23 7.67
N ASP A 203 0.57 -26.51 7.98
CA ASP A 203 1.64 -27.48 7.75
C ASP A 203 1.33 -28.32 6.51
N ARG A 204 1.72 -27.79 5.33
CA ARG A 204 1.41 -28.39 4.03
C ARG A 204 2.63 -28.41 3.13
N ASP A 205 2.78 -29.53 2.42
CA ASP A 205 3.82 -29.67 1.40
C ASP A 205 3.46 -28.85 0.18
N GLY A 206 4.39 -28.00 -0.23
CA GLY A 206 4.28 -27.16 -1.42
C GLY A 206 5.16 -27.71 -2.56
N ASN A 207 5.10 -27.05 -3.71
CA ASN A 207 5.94 -27.38 -4.84
C ASN A 207 7.32 -26.72 -4.64
N THR A 208 8.35 -27.54 -4.37
CA THR A 208 9.73 -27.08 -4.18
C THR A 208 10.49 -26.93 -5.50
N GLN A 209 9.86 -27.28 -6.64
CA GLN A 209 10.49 -27.07 -7.95
C GLN A 209 10.45 -25.59 -8.27
N SER A 210 11.60 -24.95 -8.15
CA SER A 210 11.85 -23.60 -8.63
C SER A 210 11.99 -23.64 -10.15
N ASP A 211 10.87 -23.52 -10.87
CA ASP A 211 10.92 -23.23 -12.30
C ASP A 211 11.45 -21.78 -12.48
N SER A 212 12.61 -21.66 -13.10
CA SER A 212 13.29 -20.44 -13.51
C SER A 212 13.87 -19.54 -12.40
N GLN A 213 15.09 -19.82 -11.99
CA GLN A 213 15.98 -18.73 -11.54
C GLN A 213 16.17 -17.78 -12.73
N MET A 214 15.71 -16.54 -12.62
CA MET A 214 16.09 -15.52 -13.58
C MET A 214 17.61 -15.42 -13.60
N ASP A 215 18.20 -15.66 -14.76
CA ASP A 215 19.64 -15.55 -14.92
C ASP A 215 20.05 -14.08 -15.03
N TYR A 216 20.47 -13.52 -13.91
CA TYR A 216 20.97 -12.15 -13.84
C TYR A 216 22.43 -12.01 -14.31
N SER A 217 23.10 -13.12 -14.72
CA SER A 217 24.50 -13.10 -15.14
C SER A 217 24.72 -12.32 -16.44
N GLN A 218 23.71 -12.24 -17.30
CA GLN A 218 23.76 -11.51 -18.57
C GLN A 218 23.57 -10.00 -18.44
N ILE A 219 23.21 -9.51 -17.24
CA ILE A 219 22.97 -8.08 -17.04
C ILE A 219 24.31 -7.39 -16.79
N PRO A 220 24.66 -6.36 -17.58
CA PRO A 220 25.91 -5.64 -17.40
C PRO A 220 26.06 -5.07 -16.00
N ALA A 221 27.23 -5.26 -15.38
CA ALA A 221 27.47 -4.79 -14.01
C ALA A 221 27.23 -3.26 -13.85
N TRP A 222 27.48 -2.49 -14.91
CA TRP A 222 27.27 -1.05 -14.89
C TRP A 222 25.78 -0.68 -14.82
N HIS A 223 24.84 -1.43 -15.45
CA HIS A 223 23.39 -1.23 -15.30
C HIS A 223 22.98 -1.38 -13.84
N ARG A 224 23.47 -2.42 -13.19
CA ARG A 224 23.19 -2.69 -11.78
C ARG A 224 23.73 -1.58 -10.87
N ASN A 225 24.97 -1.18 -11.06
CA ASN A 225 25.61 -0.13 -10.25
C ASN A 225 24.94 1.23 -10.48
N LEU A 226 24.61 1.55 -11.73
CA LEU A 226 23.87 2.77 -12.07
C LEU A 226 22.49 2.77 -11.42
N THR A 227 21.75 1.67 -11.54
CA THR A 227 20.40 1.57 -10.93
C THR A 227 20.47 1.73 -9.41
N LEU A 228 21.46 1.09 -8.75
CA LEU A 228 21.66 1.24 -7.31
C LEU A 228 21.97 2.71 -6.93
N ALA A 229 22.88 3.34 -7.64
CA ALA A 229 23.24 4.73 -7.40
C ALA A 229 22.07 5.68 -7.61
N VAL A 230 21.35 5.55 -8.73
CA VAL A 230 20.16 6.37 -9.06
C VAL A 230 19.06 6.14 -8.03
N PHE A 231 18.82 4.90 -7.61
CA PHE A 231 17.80 4.54 -6.63
C PHE A 231 18.12 5.17 -5.26
N ILE A 232 19.35 5.01 -4.75
CA ILE A 232 19.78 5.61 -3.48
C ILE A 232 19.73 7.13 -3.54
N LEU A 233 20.25 7.74 -4.62
CA LEU A 233 20.24 9.20 -4.79
C LEU A 233 18.83 9.77 -4.91
N SER A 234 17.92 9.07 -5.60
CA SER A 234 16.53 9.49 -5.71
C SER A 234 15.82 9.47 -4.35
N ILE A 235 15.97 8.39 -3.57
CA ILE A 235 15.41 8.31 -2.22
C ILE A 235 16.01 9.38 -1.31
N ALA A 236 17.33 9.51 -1.30
CA ALA A 236 18.01 10.53 -0.51
C ALA A 236 17.55 11.95 -0.91
N GLY A 237 17.42 12.20 -2.21
CA GLY A 237 16.90 13.47 -2.73
C GLY A 237 15.45 13.72 -2.31
N MET A 238 14.57 12.73 -2.43
CA MET A 238 13.17 12.85 -1.99
C MET A 238 13.04 13.10 -0.48
N VAL A 239 13.84 12.42 0.34
CA VAL A 239 13.90 12.68 1.80
C VAL A 239 14.45 14.09 2.09
N ALA A 240 15.45 14.51 1.34
CA ALA A 240 16.07 15.83 1.54
C ALA A 240 15.10 16.98 1.19
N THR A 241 14.08 16.77 0.35
CA THR A 241 13.07 17.82 0.07
C THR A 241 12.29 18.25 1.30
N ASP A 242 12.17 17.39 2.31
CA ASP A 242 11.48 17.72 3.56
C ASP A 242 12.28 18.75 4.40
N TYR A 243 13.61 18.82 4.20
CA TYR A 243 14.52 19.67 4.97
C TYR A 243 15.11 20.83 4.16
N ILE A 244 15.26 20.64 2.85
CA ILE A 244 15.96 21.59 1.96
C ILE A 244 14.97 22.14 0.94
N LYS A 245 14.42 23.32 1.19
CA LYS A 245 13.40 23.98 0.34
C LYS A 245 13.88 24.32 -1.09
N PHE A 246 15.18 24.31 -1.36
CA PHE A 246 15.75 24.60 -2.68
C PHE A 246 15.70 23.40 -3.62
N LEU A 247 15.49 22.17 -3.11
CA LEU A 247 15.42 20.98 -3.95
C LEU A 247 14.11 20.95 -4.74
N PRO A 248 14.13 20.35 -5.97
CA PRO A 248 12.93 20.12 -6.73
C PRO A 248 11.95 19.22 -5.94
N PRO A 249 10.63 19.37 -6.13
CA PRO A 249 9.64 18.50 -5.49
C PRO A 249 9.90 17.00 -5.76
N MET A 250 9.49 16.12 -4.84
CA MET A 250 9.73 14.66 -4.88
C MET A 250 9.39 14.03 -6.24
N HIS A 251 8.26 14.42 -6.86
CA HIS A 251 7.83 13.87 -8.14
C HIS A 251 8.79 14.23 -9.30
N ILE A 252 9.42 15.40 -9.25
CA ILE A 252 10.43 15.81 -10.25
C ILE A 252 11.71 14.99 -10.07
N ILE A 253 12.17 14.80 -8.82
CA ILE A 253 13.34 13.96 -8.52
C ILE A 253 13.12 12.52 -9.03
N ALA A 254 11.95 11.94 -8.74
CA ALA A 254 11.61 10.61 -9.21
C ALA A 254 11.54 10.51 -10.74
N CYS A 255 10.97 11.53 -11.42
CA CYS A 255 10.95 11.59 -12.89
C CYS A 255 12.36 11.67 -13.49
N CYS A 256 13.22 12.53 -12.93
CA CYS A 256 14.61 12.62 -13.39
C CYS A 256 15.35 11.29 -13.24
N ALA A 257 15.17 10.62 -12.10
CA ALA A 257 15.75 9.30 -11.87
C ALA A 257 15.24 8.25 -12.86
N ALA A 258 13.94 8.20 -13.12
CA ALA A 258 13.34 7.30 -14.10
C ALA A 258 13.88 7.58 -15.52
N ILE A 259 13.96 8.84 -15.93
CA ILE A 259 14.50 9.26 -17.23
C ILE A 259 15.97 8.81 -17.37
N VAL A 260 16.81 8.99 -16.36
CA VAL A 260 18.22 8.54 -16.37
C VAL A 260 18.32 7.04 -16.63
N LEU A 261 17.51 6.22 -15.95
CA LEU A 261 17.53 4.75 -16.11
C LEU A 261 17.07 4.30 -17.50
N VAL A 262 16.04 4.94 -18.05
CA VAL A 262 15.53 4.65 -19.40
C VAL A 262 16.55 5.09 -20.45
N PHE A 263 17.12 6.29 -20.30
CA PHE A 263 18.09 6.84 -21.25
C PHE A 263 19.40 6.03 -21.27
N ALA A 264 19.80 5.52 -20.11
CA ALA A 264 20.95 4.60 -19.97
C ALA A 264 20.67 3.18 -20.52
N GLY A 265 19.48 2.88 -21.03
CA GLY A 265 19.12 1.58 -21.59
C GLY A 265 18.91 0.48 -20.54
N VAL A 266 18.80 0.80 -19.25
CA VAL A 266 18.47 -0.17 -18.20
C VAL A 266 17.10 -0.78 -18.46
N LEU A 267 16.13 0.05 -18.86
CA LEU A 267 14.80 -0.38 -19.31
C LEU A 267 14.57 -0.01 -20.76
N THR A 268 13.97 -0.91 -21.53
CA THR A 268 13.44 -0.59 -22.85
C THR A 268 12.14 0.20 -22.72
N GLN A 269 11.73 0.88 -23.78
CA GLN A 269 10.46 1.60 -23.84
C GLN A 269 9.27 0.69 -23.46
N LYS A 270 9.23 -0.52 -24.01
CA LYS A 270 8.15 -1.50 -23.69
C LYS A 270 8.13 -1.88 -22.22
N GLU A 271 9.28 -2.15 -21.61
CA GLU A 271 9.38 -2.49 -20.20
C GLU A 271 8.98 -1.30 -19.30
N THR A 272 9.34 -0.09 -19.71
CA THR A 272 8.97 1.14 -19.01
C THR A 272 7.45 1.30 -18.97
N PHE A 273 6.76 1.20 -20.10
CA PHE A 273 5.29 1.30 -20.12
C PHE A 273 4.59 0.13 -19.44
N ASN A 274 5.13 -1.08 -19.55
CA ASN A 274 4.58 -2.25 -18.86
C ASN A 274 4.77 -2.21 -17.34
N SER A 275 5.70 -1.39 -16.84
CA SER A 275 5.91 -1.23 -15.40
C SER A 275 4.86 -0.37 -14.71
N PHE A 276 4.08 0.42 -15.46
CA PHE A 276 3.07 1.28 -14.88
C PHE A 276 1.97 0.44 -14.24
N GLU A 277 1.73 0.66 -12.96
CA GLU A 277 0.57 0.10 -12.28
C GLU A 277 -0.69 0.87 -12.68
N THR A 278 -1.12 0.65 -13.94
CA THR A 278 -2.20 1.40 -14.60
C THR A 278 -3.46 1.46 -13.73
N LEU A 279 -3.83 0.35 -13.08
CA LEU A 279 -4.99 0.31 -12.20
C LEU A 279 -4.88 1.34 -11.07
N THR A 280 -3.75 1.37 -10.37
CA THR A 280 -3.53 2.28 -9.23
C THR A 280 -3.48 3.74 -9.69
N VAL A 281 -2.86 4.00 -10.83
CA VAL A 281 -2.83 5.34 -11.45
C VAL A 281 -4.26 5.82 -11.75
N PHE A 282 -5.09 4.97 -12.36
CA PHE A 282 -6.50 5.26 -12.66
C PHE A 282 -7.31 5.46 -11.38
N MET A 283 -7.14 4.58 -10.39
CA MET A 283 -7.83 4.71 -9.11
C MET A 283 -7.52 6.05 -8.43
N LEU A 284 -6.25 6.42 -8.33
CA LEU A 284 -5.88 7.70 -7.74
C LEU A 284 -6.43 8.88 -8.53
N ALA A 285 -6.21 8.90 -9.86
CA ALA A 285 -6.59 10.03 -10.71
C ALA A 285 -8.11 10.26 -10.74
N PHE A 286 -8.91 9.21 -10.90
CA PHE A 286 -10.35 9.33 -11.12
C PHE A 286 -11.19 9.24 -9.85
N MET A 287 -10.65 8.77 -8.72
CA MET A 287 -11.39 8.78 -7.47
C MET A 287 -11.19 10.06 -6.64
N MET A 288 -10.16 10.86 -6.92
CA MET A 288 -9.94 12.16 -6.25
C MET A 288 -11.14 13.13 -6.37
N PRO A 289 -11.82 13.26 -7.53
CA PRO A 289 -13.00 14.11 -7.64
C PRO A 289 -14.13 13.72 -6.70
N LEU A 290 -14.31 12.42 -6.40
CA LEU A 290 -15.30 11.97 -5.41
C LEU A 290 -14.96 12.48 -4.01
N GLY A 291 -13.67 12.37 -3.61
CA GLY A 291 -13.20 12.91 -2.33
C GLY A 291 -13.45 14.42 -2.21
N ALA A 292 -13.14 15.18 -3.26
CA ALA A 292 -13.42 16.60 -3.32
C ALA A 292 -14.95 16.90 -3.24
N ALA A 293 -15.78 16.12 -3.94
CA ALA A 293 -17.24 16.25 -3.91
C ALA A 293 -17.81 15.94 -2.52
N ILE A 294 -17.33 14.91 -1.81
CA ILE A 294 -17.73 14.59 -0.43
C ILE A 294 -17.54 15.81 0.47
N ASN A 295 -16.42 16.51 0.32
CA ASN A 295 -16.12 17.68 1.15
C ASN A 295 -16.93 18.93 0.73
N SER A 296 -17.02 19.23 -0.58
CA SER A 296 -17.64 20.46 -1.09
C SER A 296 -19.16 20.47 -1.04
N THR A 297 -19.81 19.30 -1.10
CA THR A 297 -21.28 19.19 -1.14
C THR A 297 -21.93 19.09 0.24
N GLY A 298 -21.15 18.94 1.32
CA GLY A 298 -21.67 18.63 2.65
C GLY A 298 -22.03 17.15 2.87
N ALA A 299 -21.73 16.27 1.90
CA ALA A 299 -21.96 14.83 2.04
C ALA A 299 -21.18 14.25 3.23
N GLY A 300 -19.96 14.75 3.45
CA GLY A 300 -19.13 14.36 4.57
C GLY A 300 -19.74 14.69 5.93
N GLU A 301 -20.36 15.86 6.09
CA GLU A 301 -21.08 16.24 7.31
C GLU A 301 -22.27 15.32 7.57
N MET A 302 -22.99 14.90 6.51
CA MET A 302 -24.09 13.93 6.65
C MET A 302 -23.58 12.57 7.14
N ILE A 303 -22.44 12.08 6.61
CA ILE A 303 -21.80 10.83 7.07
C ILE A 303 -21.39 11.00 8.54
N ALA A 304 -20.73 12.11 8.87
CA ALA A 304 -20.27 12.38 10.22
C ALA A 304 -21.41 12.38 11.24
N ASN A 305 -22.52 13.09 10.92
CA ASN A 305 -23.70 13.12 11.77
C ASN A 305 -24.33 11.73 11.94
N ALA A 306 -24.37 10.92 10.86
CA ALA A 306 -24.86 9.54 10.94
C ALA A 306 -23.96 8.68 11.84
N VAL A 307 -22.63 8.82 11.73
CA VAL A 307 -21.67 8.10 12.61
C VAL A 307 -21.86 8.56 14.06
N ILE A 308 -21.91 9.86 14.32
CA ILE A 308 -22.11 10.42 15.68
C ILE A 308 -23.43 9.94 16.27
N SER A 309 -24.52 9.88 15.48
CA SER A 309 -25.81 9.40 15.96
C SER A 309 -25.80 7.94 16.41
N VAL A 310 -24.92 7.12 15.81
CA VAL A 310 -24.76 5.68 16.15
C VAL A 310 -23.77 5.48 17.29
N THR A 311 -22.67 6.26 17.28
CA THR A 311 -21.60 6.13 18.29
C THR A 311 -21.85 6.97 19.55
N GLY A 312 -22.80 7.91 19.51
CA GLY A 312 -23.07 8.84 20.61
C GLY A 312 -21.85 9.71 20.92
N ASP A 313 -21.71 10.13 22.18
CA ASP A 313 -20.53 10.84 22.71
C ASP A 313 -19.29 9.92 22.89
N SER A 314 -19.29 8.79 22.19
CA SER A 314 -18.13 7.89 22.15
C SER A 314 -16.94 8.63 21.55
N GLY A 315 -15.89 8.81 22.31
CA GLY A 315 -14.74 9.64 21.93
C GLY A 315 -14.11 9.24 20.59
N VAL A 316 -13.27 10.13 20.02
CA VAL A 316 -12.56 9.99 18.73
C VAL A 316 -11.93 8.61 18.53
N MET A 317 -11.48 7.98 19.61
CA MET A 317 -10.88 6.65 19.61
C MET A 317 -11.83 5.56 19.08
N ILE A 318 -13.09 5.58 19.46
CA ILE A 318 -14.10 4.59 19.03
C ILE A 318 -14.43 4.81 17.55
N ILE A 319 -14.52 6.05 17.11
CA ILE A 319 -14.75 6.41 15.71
C ILE A 319 -13.57 5.93 14.84
N MET A 320 -12.34 6.20 15.27
CA MET A 320 -11.14 5.75 14.59
C MET A 320 -11.07 4.22 14.51
N ALA A 321 -11.37 3.53 15.62
CA ALA A 321 -11.41 2.06 15.66
C ALA A 321 -12.48 1.48 14.73
N SER A 322 -13.68 2.08 14.69
CA SER A 322 -14.77 1.66 13.82
C SER A 322 -14.41 1.82 12.34
N LEU A 323 -13.82 2.95 11.97
CA LEU A 323 -13.32 3.19 10.60
C LEU A 323 -12.18 2.25 10.23
N TRP A 324 -11.26 1.97 11.17
CA TRP A 324 -10.21 0.99 10.96
C TRP A 324 -10.77 -0.39 10.65
N ILE A 325 -11.72 -0.89 11.48
CA ILE A 325 -12.36 -2.20 11.28
C ILE A 325 -13.15 -2.25 9.97
N LEU A 326 -13.91 -1.21 9.65
CA LEU A 326 -14.66 -1.11 8.40
C LEU A 326 -13.72 -1.17 7.19
N THR A 327 -12.65 -0.37 7.21
CA THR A 327 -11.68 -0.33 6.11
C THR A 327 -10.97 -1.67 5.96
N TRP A 328 -10.55 -2.26 7.09
CA TRP A 328 -9.93 -3.58 7.10
C TRP A 328 -10.85 -4.67 6.54
N ALA A 329 -12.14 -4.66 6.88
CA ALA A 329 -13.09 -5.62 6.35
C ALA A 329 -13.30 -5.47 4.84
N LEU A 330 -13.41 -4.23 4.35
CA LEU A 330 -13.56 -3.92 2.93
C LEU A 330 -12.32 -4.33 2.11
N THR A 331 -11.13 -4.05 2.61
CA THR A 331 -9.89 -4.38 1.89
C THR A 331 -9.66 -5.88 1.70
N GLN A 332 -10.35 -6.75 2.45
CA GLN A 332 -10.25 -8.20 2.22
C GLN A 332 -10.97 -8.66 0.93
N VAL A 333 -11.88 -7.85 0.40
CA VAL A 333 -12.71 -8.18 -0.78
C VAL A 333 -12.55 -7.19 -1.94
N MET A 334 -11.94 -6.03 -1.69
CA MET A 334 -11.64 -5.01 -2.70
C MET A 334 -10.19 -4.56 -2.59
N SER A 335 -9.65 -3.84 -3.60
CA SER A 335 -8.25 -3.41 -3.56
C SER A 335 -7.98 -2.40 -2.42
N ASN A 336 -6.78 -2.46 -1.85
CA ASN A 336 -6.30 -1.51 -0.81
C ASN A 336 -6.48 -0.06 -1.28
N THR A 337 -6.11 0.21 -2.54
CA THR A 337 -6.23 1.53 -3.17
C THR A 337 -7.67 2.00 -3.20
N ALA A 338 -8.62 1.12 -3.57
CA ALA A 338 -10.04 1.46 -3.61
C ALA A 338 -10.58 1.77 -2.20
N ALA A 339 -10.30 0.90 -1.22
CA ALA A 339 -10.74 1.10 0.16
C ALA A 339 -10.18 2.41 0.74
N CYS A 340 -8.88 2.66 0.54
CA CYS A 340 -8.20 3.86 1.00
C CYS A 340 -8.78 5.13 0.34
N THR A 341 -8.97 5.11 -0.99
CA THR A 341 -9.47 6.28 -1.74
C THR A 341 -10.91 6.66 -1.34
N LEU A 342 -11.74 5.65 -1.06
CA LEU A 342 -13.11 5.88 -0.62
C LEU A 342 -13.17 6.42 0.80
N LEU A 343 -12.38 5.86 1.72
CA LEU A 343 -12.57 6.10 3.16
C LEU A 343 -11.65 7.17 3.75
N CYS A 344 -10.51 7.51 3.13
CA CYS A 344 -9.67 8.61 3.63
C CYS A 344 -10.40 9.96 3.65
N PRO A 345 -11.09 10.40 2.57
CA PRO A 345 -11.89 11.62 2.61
C PRO A 345 -13.01 11.59 3.65
N VAL A 346 -13.67 10.45 3.81
CA VAL A 346 -14.72 10.24 4.82
C VAL A 346 -14.13 10.38 6.23
N GLY A 347 -13.01 9.70 6.49
CA GLY A 347 -12.30 9.77 7.77
C GLY A 347 -11.85 11.19 8.11
N TRP A 348 -11.33 11.92 7.11
CA TRP A 348 -10.97 13.33 7.27
C TRP A 348 -12.17 14.17 7.73
N THR A 349 -13.30 14.08 7.02
CA THR A 349 -14.48 14.89 7.29
C THR A 349 -15.10 14.57 8.65
N ILE A 350 -15.17 13.28 9.01
CA ILE A 350 -15.65 12.86 10.34
C ILE A 350 -14.78 13.46 11.45
N ALA A 351 -13.45 13.35 11.33
CA ALA A 351 -12.56 13.90 12.33
C ALA A 351 -12.69 15.42 12.49
N GLN A 352 -12.81 16.15 11.37
CA GLN A 352 -13.05 17.60 11.42
C GLN A 352 -14.38 17.96 12.09
N SER A 353 -15.47 17.23 11.82
CA SER A 353 -16.80 17.53 12.37
C SER A 353 -16.88 17.38 13.88
N ILE A 354 -16.02 16.54 14.48
CA ILE A 354 -15.89 16.36 15.94
C ILE A 354 -14.76 17.19 16.55
N GLY A 355 -14.14 18.10 15.75
CA GLY A 355 -13.06 18.97 16.21
C GLY A 355 -11.73 18.24 16.50
N ALA A 356 -11.53 17.03 15.98
CA ALA A 356 -10.32 16.25 16.17
C ALA A 356 -9.30 16.45 15.03
N ASP A 357 -8.01 16.22 15.32
CA ASP A 357 -6.97 16.19 14.27
C ASP A 357 -7.26 15.03 13.28
N PRO A 358 -7.52 15.35 12.00
CA PRO A 358 -7.90 14.33 11.02
C PRO A 358 -6.76 13.37 10.65
N ARG A 359 -5.49 13.72 10.94
CA ARG A 359 -4.33 12.88 10.56
C ARG A 359 -4.40 11.49 11.17
N ALA A 360 -4.73 11.39 12.46
CA ALA A 360 -4.87 10.09 13.15
C ALA A 360 -5.86 9.18 12.44
N VAL A 361 -7.04 9.70 12.09
CA VAL A 361 -8.12 8.93 11.47
C VAL A 361 -7.78 8.55 10.02
N VAL A 362 -7.23 9.47 9.24
CA VAL A 362 -6.82 9.20 7.85
C VAL A 362 -5.71 8.16 7.79
N ILE A 363 -4.71 8.25 8.69
CA ILE A 363 -3.63 7.25 8.75
C ILE A 363 -4.17 5.92 9.30
N ALA A 364 -5.13 5.91 10.21
CA ALA A 364 -5.81 4.68 10.65
C ALA A 364 -6.50 3.96 9.49
N VAL A 365 -7.24 4.69 8.66
CA VAL A 365 -7.87 4.16 7.44
C VAL A 365 -6.81 3.62 6.47
N PHE A 366 -5.73 4.34 6.26
CA PHE A 366 -4.64 3.90 5.41
C PHE A 366 -4.01 2.59 5.90
N ILE A 367 -3.57 2.52 7.16
CA ILE A 367 -2.99 1.30 7.72
C ILE A 367 -3.98 0.13 7.63
N ALA A 368 -5.24 0.36 7.96
CA ALA A 368 -6.29 -0.67 7.87
C ALA A 368 -6.47 -1.19 6.44
N SER A 369 -6.43 -0.30 5.43
CA SER A 369 -6.54 -0.68 4.02
C SER A 369 -5.36 -1.52 3.55
N SER A 370 -4.17 -1.29 4.11
CA SER A 370 -2.96 -2.03 3.77
C SER A 370 -2.91 -3.42 4.42
N VAL A 371 -3.60 -3.65 5.55
CA VAL A 371 -3.63 -4.95 6.25
C VAL A 371 -4.55 -5.95 5.52
N ALA A 372 -4.23 -6.24 4.27
CA ALA A 372 -4.97 -7.11 3.36
C ALA A 372 -4.38 -8.52 3.35
N VAL A 373 -4.37 -9.17 4.51
CA VAL A 373 -3.62 -10.43 4.76
C VAL A 373 -4.52 -11.65 5.05
N CYS A 374 -5.85 -11.48 5.10
CA CYS A 374 -6.77 -12.57 5.45
C CYS A 374 -7.27 -13.37 4.26
N THR A 375 -7.13 -12.87 3.04
CA THR A 375 -7.60 -13.55 1.82
C THR A 375 -6.54 -13.56 0.73
N PRO A 376 -6.51 -14.59 -0.12
CA PRO A 376 -5.54 -14.65 -1.22
C PRO A 376 -5.82 -13.63 -2.33
N MET A 377 -7.04 -13.11 -2.43
CA MET A 377 -7.45 -12.20 -3.50
C MET A 377 -7.33 -10.72 -3.14
N ALA A 378 -7.09 -10.40 -1.86
CA ALA A 378 -7.03 -9.01 -1.39
C ALA A 378 -5.92 -8.19 -2.09
N ILE A 379 -4.76 -8.80 -2.32
CA ILE A 379 -3.66 -8.20 -3.10
C ILE A 379 -3.01 -9.24 -4.02
N PRO A 380 -2.44 -8.82 -5.16
CA PRO A 380 -1.76 -9.74 -6.09
C PRO A 380 -0.62 -10.54 -5.44
N ALA A 381 0.11 -9.95 -4.50
CA ALA A 381 1.18 -10.60 -3.76
C ALA A 381 0.72 -11.89 -3.03
N ASN A 382 -0.50 -11.86 -2.45
CA ASN A 382 -1.08 -13.03 -1.78
C ASN A 382 -1.34 -14.17 -2.77
N SER A 383 -1.84 -13.84 -3.96
CA SER A 383 -2.16 -14.82 -5.00
C SER A 383 -0.92 -15.51 -5.55
N MET A 384 0.23 -14.83 -5.59
CA MET A 384 1.47 -15.37 -6.15
C MET A 384 2.00 -16.59 -5.39
N ILE A 385 1.70 -16.73 -4.10
CA ILE A 385 2.17 -17.84 -3.29
C ILE A 385 1.23 -19.06 -3.31
N ILE A 386 0.06 -18.97 -3.94
CA ILE A 386 -0.93 -20.05 -3.97
C ILE A 386 -0.33 -21.30 -4.61
N GLY A 387 0.19 -21.20 -5.82
CA GLY A 387 0.80 -22.31 -6.55
C GLY A 387 2.05 -22.86 -5.87
N PRO A 388 3.11 -22.02 -5.69
CA PRO A 388 4.37 -22.47 -5.09
C PRO A 388 4.22 -23.03 -3.69
N GLY A 389 3.38 -22.42 -2.87
CA GLY A 389 3.16 -22.82 -1.48
C GLY A 389 2.07 -23.88 -1.29
N ASN A 390 1.34 -24.26 -2.35
CA ASN A 390 0.10 -25.06 -2.27
C ASN A 390 -0.88 -24.49 -1.22
N VAL A 391 -0.97 -23.14 -1.18
CA VAL A 391 -1.73 -22.40 -0.19
C VAL A 391 -3.21 -22.40 -0.55
N LYS A 392 -4.08 -22.73 0.40
CA LYS A 392 -5.53 -22.66 0.24
C LYS A 392 -6.08 -21.38 0.85
N PHE A 393 -7.28 -20.99 0.43
CA PHE A 393 -7.97 -19.82 0.99
C PHE A 393 -8.01 -19.81 2.52
N LYS A 394 -8.33 -20.97 3.12
CA LYS A 394 -8.43 -21.11 4.58
C LYS A 394 -7.10 -20.93 5.32
N ASP A 395 -5.97 -21.11 4.63
CA ASP A 395 -4.65 -21.01 5.24
C ASP A 395 -4.27 -19.55 5.54
N PHE A 396 -4.85 -18.59 4.79
CA PHE A 396 -4.69 -17.16 5.06
C PHE A 396 -5.47 -16.69 6.29
N LEU A 397 -6.64 -17.29 6.57
CA LEU A 397 -7.59 -16.73 7.51
C LEU A 397 -7.05 -16.68 8.94
N LYS A 398 -6.51 -17.79 9.46
CA LYS A 398 -6.01 -17.85 10.84
C LYS A 398 -4.81 -16.92 11.09
N PRO A 399 -3.70 -17.02 10.33
CA PRO A 399 -2.56 -16.15 10.55
C PRO A 399 -2.88 -14.70 10.17
N GLY A 400 -3.68 -14.47 9.13
CA GLY A 400 -4.10 -13.15 8.70
C GLY A 400 -4.92 -12.41 9.77
N LEU A 401 -5.94 -13.07 10.35
CA LEU A 401 -6.72 -12.50 11.46
C LEU A 401 -5.84 -12.15 12.67
N ALA A 402 -4.92 -13.05 13.03
CA ALA A 402 -4.04 -12.83 14.18
C ALA A 402 -3.09 -11.64 13.94
N ILE A 403 -2.51 -11.53 12.74
CA ILE A 403 -1.67 -10.38 12.37
C ILE A 403 -2.50 -9.10 12.30
N SER A 404 -3.70 -9.15 11.72
CA SER A 404 -4.61 -8.00 11.68
C SER A 404 -4.95 -7.49 13.06
N LEU A 405 -5.15 -8.39 14.03
CA LEU A 405 -5.39 -8.03 15.43
C LEU A 405 -4.18 -7.33 16.05
N VAL A 406 -2.96 -7.81 15.78
CA VAL A 406 -1.73 -7.13 16.21
C VAL A 406 -1.64 -5.74 15.60
N CYS A 407 -1.88 -5.63 14.30
CA CYS A 407 -1.88 -4.34 13.61
C CYS A 407 -2.93 -3.38 14.18
N PHE A 408 -4.14 -3.86 14.45
CA PHE A 408 -5.21 -3.08 15.08
C PHE A 408 -4.76 -2.53 16.44
N ILE A 409 -4.30 -3.41 17.34
CA ILE A 409 -3.87 -3.03 18.69
C ILE A 409 -2.75 -1.99 18.65
N VAL A 410 -1.71 -2.24 17.84
CA VAL A 410 -0.57 -1.32 17.71
C VAL A 410 -1.02 0.02 17.13
N SER A 411 -1.90 0.01 16.12
CA SER A 411 -2.45 1.24 15.53
C SER A 411 -3.24 2.05 16.57
N MET A 412 -4.12 1.39 17.35
CA MET A 412 -4.93 2.07 18.37
C MET A 412 -4.10 2.67 19.51
N ILE A 413 -2.95 2.08 19.81
CA ILE A 413 -2.04 2.61 20.83
C ILE A 413 -1.20 3.76 20.29
N LEU A 414 -0.64 3.61 19.10
CA LEU A 414 0.38 4.53 18.59
C LEU A 414 -0.18 5.74 17.85
N LEU A 415 -1.31 5.59 17.16
CA LEU A 415 -1.89 6.71 16.41
C LEU A 415 -2.21 7.92 17.30
N PRO A 416 -2.86 7.78 18.47
CA PRO A 416 -3.08 8.92 19.37
C PRO A 416 -1.81 9.50 19.98
N VAL A 417 -0.74 8.71 20.07
CA VAL A 417 0.55 9.16 20.61
C VAL A 417 1.28 10.04 19.60
N PHE A 418 1.30 9.64 18.32
CA PHE A 418 1.98 10.39 17.26
C PHE A 418 1.13 11.51 16.66
N TYR A 419 -0.20 11.36 16.71
CA TYR A 419 -1.19 12.30 16.21
C TYR A 419 -2.26 12.52 17.29
N PRO A 420 -1.97 13.36 18.31
CA PRO A 420 -2.94 13.69 19.34
C PRO A 420 -4.22 14.23 18.73
N PHE A 421 -5.36 13.83 19.27
CA PHE A 421 -6.66 14.21 18.72
C PHE A 421 -7.01 15.69 18.93
N TYR A 422 -6.42 16.32 19.97
CA TYR A 422 -6.63 17.71 20.36
C TYR A 422 -5.31 18.40 20.72
#